data_7b3db61849d27e9e4df2393bc3fb6c49
#
_entry.id   7b3db61849d27e9e4df2393bc3fb6c49
#
_cell.length_a   1.000
_cell.length_b   1.000
_cell.length_c   1.000
_cell.angle_alpha   90.00
_cell.angle_beta   90.00
_cell.angle_gamma   90.00
#
_symmetry.space_group_name_H-M   'P 1'
#
loop_
_entity.id
_entity.type
_entity.pdbx_description
1 polymer ?
#
loop_
_entity_poly.entity_id
_entity_poly.type
_entity_poly.pdbx_seq_one_letter_code
_entity_poly.pdbx_strand_id
1 'polypeptide(L)' 'MADRYDICIPRPRKSGKTYWHKIGSAFPSRSGEGFDLSFDSLPIPEYSEQYGLQVNAKLFPARDAEQD' A
#
# COMPACT_ATOMS: atom_id res chain seq x y z
N MET A 1 -5.62 -15.45 -9.24
CA MET A 1 -5.06 -15.06 -7.95
C MET A 1 -3.75 -14.34 -8.15
N ALA A 2 -3.55 -13.24 -7.47
CA ALA A 2 -2.36 -12.44 -7.68
C ALA A 2 -1.17 -13.02 -6.93
N ASP A 3 -0.02 -13.02 -7.60
CA ASP A 3 1.22 -13.43 -6.96
C ASP A 3 1.91 -12.27 -6.28
N ARG A 4 1.41 -11.09 -6.49
CA ARG A 4 2.02 -9.89 -5.99
C ARG A 4 0.93 -8.85 -5.76
N TYR A 5 1.14 -8.03 -4.75
CA TYR A 5 0.20 -6.96 -4.44
C TYR A 5 0.95 -5.65 -4.38
N ASP A 6 0.27 -4.58 -4.75
CA ASP A 6 0.80 -3.24 -4.61
C ASP A 6 0.34 -2.68 -3.27
N ILE A 7 1.28 -2.11 -2.53
CA ILE A 7 0.96 -1.44 -1.27
C ILE A 7 0.75 0.03 -1.58
N CYS A 8 -0.44 0.54 -1.26
CA CYS A 8 -0.79 1.90 -1.64
C CYS A 8 -1.35 2.65 -0.43
N ILE A 9 -1.11 3.94 -0.42
CA ILE A 9 -1.68 4.82 0.59
C ILE A 9 -2.59 5.82 -0.09
N PRO A 10 -3.64 6.25 0.61
CA PRO A 10 -4.56 7.22 0.03
C PRO A 10 -4.00 8.62 0.11
N ARG A 11 -4.15 9.37 -0.96
CA ARG A 11 -3.76 10.76 -1.01
C ARG A 11 -4.92 11.57 -1.56
N PRO A 12 -5.58 12.35 -0.70
CA PRO A 12 -6.70 13.16 -1.18
C PRO A 12 -6.22 14.24 -2.11
N ARG A 13 -7.01 14.52 -3.11
CA ARG A 13 -6.71 15.56 -4.07
C ARG A 13 -7.68 16.70 -3.91
N LYS A 14 -7.31 17.87 -4.45
CA LYS A 14 -8.16 19.04 -4.37
C LYS A 14 -9.49 18.81 -5.05
N SER A 15 -9.52 17.94 -6.03
CA SER A 15 -10.77 17.64 -6.72
C SER A 15 -11.75 16.86 -5.89
N GLY A 16 -11.35 16.42 -4.71
CA GLY A 16 -12.21 15.61 -3.87
C GLY A 16 -12.05 14.13 -4.09
N LYS A 17 -11.25 13.71 -5.04
CA LYS A 17 -11.01 12.32 -5.30
C LYS A 17 -9.79 11.86 -4.54
N THR A 18 -9.72 10.57 -4.28
CA THR A 18 -8.58 9.97 -3.61
C THR A 18 -7.69 9.30 -4.62
N TYR A 19 -6.42 9.65 -4.56
CA TYR A 19 -5.41 9.02 -5.40
C TYR A 19 -4.68 7.98 -4.55
N TRP A 20 -4.56 6.76 -5.06
CA TRP A 20 -3.86 5.70 -4.36
C TRP A 20 -2.42 5.65 -4.86
N HIS A 21 -1.52 6.09 -4.00
CA HIS A 21 -0.11 6.19 -4.34
C HIS A 21 0.62 4.92 -3.93
N LYS A 22 1.28 4.29 -4.88
CA LYS A 22 1.99 3.05 -4.61
C LYS A 22 3.29 3.35 -3.88
N ILE A 23 3.52 2.65 -2.78
CA ILE A 23 4.74 2.84 -1.99
C ILE A 23 5.54 1.56 -1.85
N GLY A 24 5.05 0.44 -2.37
CA GLY A 24 5.80 -0.78 -2.26
C GLY A 24 5.03 -1.96 -2.82
N SER A 25 5.54 -3.14 -2.54
CA SER A 25 4.96 -4.39 -3.02
C SER A 25 4.94 -5.42 -1.91
N ALA A 26 4.00 -6.34 -2.01
CA ALA A 26 3.87 -7.44 -1.06
C ALA A 26 3.85 -8.75 -1.84
N PHE A 27 4.54 -9.74 -1.33
CA PHE A 27 4.63 -11.05 -1.95
C PHE A 27 4.29 -12.11 -0.93
N PRO A 28 3.62 -13.19 -1.32
CA PRO A 28 3.42 -14.29 -0.40
C PRO A 28 4.76 -14.83 0.09
N SER A 29 4.83 -15.10 1.38
CA SER A 29 6.06 -15.58 1.97
C SER A 29 6.33 -17.01 1.52
N ARG A 30 7.61 -17.36 1.40
CA ARG A 30 7.98 -18.71 1.02
C ARG A 30 7.55 -19.74 2.05
N SER A 31 7.51 -19.34 3.28
CA SER A 31 7.10 -20.25 4.34
C SER A 31 5.62 -20.60 4.26
N GLY A 32 4.88 -19.88 3.46
CA GLY A 32 3.45 -20.09 3.37
C GLY A 32 2.66 -19.32 4.39
N GLU A 33 3.32 -18.55 5.22
CA GLU A 33 2.63 -17.76 6.23
C GLU A 33 2.98 -16.30 6.06
N GLY A 34 1.95 -15.50 5.89
CA GLY A 34 2.13 -14.07 5.79
C GLY A 34 2.70 -13.62 4.47
N PHE A 35 3.23 -12.42 4.47
CA PHE A 35 3.74 -11.77 3.27
C PHE A 35 5.05 -11.08 3.57
N ASP A 36 5.89 -11.03 2.56
CA ASP A 36 7.10 -10.23 2.60
C ASP A 36 6.80 -8.90 1.95
N LEU A 37 7.19 -7.83 2.61
CA LEU A 37 6.89 -6.48 2.14
C LEU A 37 8.16 -5.77 1.74
N SER A 38 8.09 -5.07 0.62
CA SER A 38 9.20 -4.28 0.14
C SER A 38 8.70 -2.87 -0.14
N PHE A 39 9.33 -1.86 0.45
CA PHE A 39 8.87 -0.49 0.32
C PHE A 39 9.85 0.35 -0.50
N ASP A 40 9.30 1.09 -1.44
CA ASP A 40 10.07 2.07 -2.21
C ASP A 40 10.20 3.37 -1.45
N SER A 41 9.19 3.68 -0.67
CA SER A 41 9.16 4.90 0.10
C SER A 41 8.33 4.63 1.33
N LEU A 42 8.51 5.45 2.35
CA LEU A 42 7.78 5.29 3.58
C LEU A 42 6.93 6.53 3.82
N PRO A 43 5.66 6.36 4.14
CA PRO A 43 4.81 7.50 4.43
C PRO A 43 5.12 8.08 5.80
N ILE A 44 4.76 9.33 5.96
CA ILE A 44 4.90 9.98 7.25
C ILE A 44 3.63 9.68 8.04
N PRO A 45 3.76 9.15 9.27
CA PRO A 45 2.57 8.84 10.06
C PRO A 45 1.78 10.09 10.37
N GLU A 46 0.47 9.92 10.42
CA GLU A 46 -0.43 11.01 10.77
C GLU A 46 -0.97 10.79 12.16
N TYR A 47 -1.11 11.86 12.91
CA TYR A 47 -1.60 11.77 14.25
C TYR A 47 -3.11 11.71 14.29
N SER A 48 -3.63 10.83 15.12
CA SER A 48 -5.05 10.70 15.38
C SER A 48 -5.24 10.73 16.88
N GLU A 49 -6.21 11.49 17.36
CA GLU A 49 -6.47 11.54 18.79
C GLU A 49 -6.87 10.19 19.33
N GLN A 50 -7.49 9.39 18.49
CA GLN A 50 -8.01 8.10 18.91
C GLN A 50 -6.94 7.02 18.92
N TYR A 51 -6.05 7.04 17.93
CA TYR A 51 -5.10 5.95 17.75
C TYR A 51 -3.65 6.38 17.80
N GLY A 52 -3.37 7.67 17.99
CA GLY A 52 -2.00 8.15 17.99
C GLY A 52 -1.46 8.26 16.57
N LEU A 53 -0.17 8.03 16.43
CA LEU A 53 0.47 8.07 15.11
C LEU A 53 0.22 6.76 14.38
N GLN A 54 -0.23 6.85 13.14
CA GLN A 54 -0.44 5.65 12.37
C GLN A 54 -0.37 5.92 10.89
N VAL A 55 -0.15 4.87 10.13
CA VAL A 55 -0.15 4.88 8.68
C VAL A 55 -1.13 3.82 8.22
N ASN A 56 -2.03 4.19 7.34
CA ASN A 56 -2.99 3.25 6.79
C ASN A 56 -2.63 3.01 5.33
N ALA A 57 -2.62 1.74 4.95
CA ALA A 57 -2.31 1.37 3.59
C ALA A 57 -3.25 0.27 3.15
N LYS A 58 -3.31 0.05 1.85
CA LYS A 58 -4.18 -0.96 1.30
C LYS A 58 -3.42 -1.76 0.27
N LEU A 59 -3.71 -3.05 0.18
CA LEU A 59 -3.11 -3.92 -0.80
C LEU A 59 -4.07 -4.09 -1.97
N PHE A 60 -3.54 -3.89 -3.18
CA PHE A 60 -4.30 -4.15 -4.38
C PHE A 60 -3.58 -5.20 -5.19
N PRO A 61 -4.29 -6.13 -5.80
CA PRO A 61 -3.64 -7.09 -6.68
C PRO A 61 -2.88 -6.36 -7.78
N ALA A 62 -1.65 -6.78 -8.01
CA ALA A 62 -0.84 -6.14 -9.05
C ALA A 62 -1.38 -6.48 -10.42
N ARG A 63 -1.30 -5.53 -11.34
CA ARG A 63 -1.73 -5.74 -12.71
C ARG A 63 -0.52 -5.71 -13.61
N ASP A 64 -0.10 -6.86 -14.04
CA ASP A 64 1.15 -6.92 -14.79
C ASP A 64 1.08 -6.20 -16.12
N ALA A 65 0.03 -6.43 -16.84
CA ALA A 65 -0.02 -5.95 -18.21
C ALA A 65 -0.29 -4.48 -18.32
N GLU A 66 -0.77 -3.88 -17.28
CA GLU A 66 -1.21 -2.50 -17.37
C GLU A 66 -0.43 -1.59 -16.49
N GLN A 67 0.71 -2.05 -16.11
CA GLN A 67 1.47 -1.31 -15.17
C GLN A 67 2.12 -0.09 -15.75
N ASP A 68 2.46 -0.13 -16.93
CA ASP A 68 3.17 0.96 -17.48
C ASP A 68 2.55 2.29 -17.46
#